data_e0cfced0197e6449bd87b778cdaf9151
#
_entry.id   e0cfced0197e6449bd87b778cdaf9151
#
_cell.length_a   1.000
_cell.length_b   1.000
_cell.length_c   1.000
_cell.angle_alpha   90.00
_cell.angle_beta   90.00
_cell.angle_gamma   90.00
#
_symmetry.space_group_name_H-M   'P 1'
#
loop_
_entity.id
_entity.type
_entity.pdbx_description
1 polymer ?
#
loop_
_entity_poly.entity_id
_entity_poly.type
_entity_poly.pdbx_seq_one_letter_code
_entity_poly.pdbx_strand_id
1 'polypeptide(L)'
;MKINTIDMLNAIRNEASTEYQERIPEATRENLQQLGQALSTYTPMLNEFTNALVTKIGLQIFNQKMAVNKLASFKRGMLSNANDIEEIFVEMAKSTGVFDKEGSNVFGRRANDIKTLYHRQNYQNTYEITVSDAQVKNAFQSESGVQSLATAIINSMYSGCNYDEYLNMKSLLASYQDDYKVYEVPHMTDEETAKTFLKTVRKATLDLSFMSTEHNAEGVKTYSEMSDLVLLIHKDIMPTLSVDVLASLFNVSKAELETAIVVVDDFGSMEDTYALLVDKSFFMMYDTLHQVESIRNPQGLYTNYFLHIWQIHSLSRFKNAIAFKTPQALATSKATSKVKK
;
A
#
# COMPACT_ATOMS: atom_id res chain seq x y z
N MET A 1 16.06 -15.41 7.65
CA MET A 1 16.77 -16.01 8.78
C MET A 1 15.71 -16.52 9.76
N LYS A 2 15.61 -17.81 10.06
CA LYS A 2 14.68 -18.30 11.09
C LYS A 2 15.28 -17.89 12.43
N ILE A 3 14.64 -16.96 13.12
CA ILE A 3 15.08 -16.58 14.46
C ILE A 3 14.68 -17.73 15.39
N ASN A 4 15.66 -18.26 16.08
CA ASN A 4 15.45 -19.29 17.08
C ASN A 4 14.84 -18.63 18.33
N THR A 5 13.86 -19.26 18.96
CA THR A 5 13.24 -18.81 20.21
C THR A 5 14.28 -18.48 21.29
N ILE A 6 15.32 -19.29 21.39
CA ILE A 6 16.42 -19.10 22.35
C ILE A 6 17.19 -17.81 22.09
N ASP A 7 17.52 -17.55 20.82
CA ASP A 7 18.24 -16.31 20.44
C ASP A 7 17.38 -15.07 20.74
N MET A 8 16.08 -15.16 20.51
CA MET A 8 15.14 -14.08 20.84
C MET A 8 15.04 -13.84 22.35
N LEU A 9 14.90 -14.88 23.15
CA LEU A 9 14.84 -14.78 24.60
C LEU A 9 16.12 -14.22 25.19
N ASN A 10 17.29 -14.64 24.69
CA ASN A 10 18.58 -14.13 25.12
C ASN A 10 18.81 -12.67 24.67
N ALA A 11 18.33 -12.30 23.49
CA ALA A 11 18.36 -10.90 23.05
C ALA A 11 17.49 -9.99 23.94
N ILE A 12 16.29 -10.45 24.33
CA ILE A 12 15.44 -9.74 25.29
C ILE A 12 16.16 -9.59 26.63
N ARG A 13 16.73 -10.71 27.16
CA ARG A 13 17.47 -10.69 28.41
C ARG A 13 18.63 -9.70 28.41
N ASN A 14 19.40 -9.66 27.34
CA ASN A 14 20.61 -8.82 27.23
C ASN A 14 20.28 -7.30 27.19
N GLU A 15 19.08 -6.94 26.75
CA GLU A 15 18.60 -5.55 26.72
C GLU A 15 17.74 -5.19 27.92
N ALA A 16 17.36 -6.16 28.74
CA ALA A 16 16.55 -5.97 29.93
C ALA A 16 17.36 -5.35 31.10
N SER A 17 16.65 -4.93 32.15
CA SER A 17 17.26 -4.37 33.36
C SER A 17 18.24 -5.34 34.02
N THR A 18 19.16 -4.81 34.83
CA THR A 18 20.11 -5.61 35.61
C THR A 18 19.36 -6.59 36.53
N GLU A 19 18.25 -6.16 37.14
CA GLU A 19 17.44 -7.01 37.99
C GLU A 19 16.83 -8.18 37.21
N TYR A 20 16.41 -7.96 35.96
CA TYR A 20 15.91 -9.01 35.07
C TYR A 20 17.03 -10.00 34.74
N GLN A 21 18.23 -9.53 34.41
CA GLN A 21 19.37 -10.38 34.04
C GLN A 21 19.86 -11.25 35.22
N GLU A 22 19.79 -10.74 36.45
CA GLU A 22 20.16 -11.49 37.66
C GLU A 22 19.14 -12.61 38.04
N ARG A 23 17.86 -12.32 37.79
CA ARG A 23 16.77 -13.27 38.15
C ARG A 23 16.43 -14.28 37.06
N ILE A 24 16.62 -13.91 35.83
CA ILE A 24 16.28 -14.71 34.67
C ILE A 24 17.57 -15.24 34.02
N PRO A 25 17.84 -16.56 34.11
CA PRO A 25 19.04 -17.15 33.51
C PRO A 25 18.98 -17.09 31.97
N GLU A 26 20.12 -17.31 31.30
CA GLU A 26 20.14 -17.49 29.87
C GLU A 26 19.24 -18.63 29.40
N ALA A 27 18.52 -18.35 28.30
CA ALA A 27 17.62 -19.35 27.72
C ALA A 27 18.43 -20.48 27.05
N THR A 28 18.09 -21.70 27.35
CA THR A 28 18.58 -22.94 26.70
C THR A 28 17.37 -23.83 26.38
N ARG A 29 17.56 -24.84 25.55
CA ARG A 29 16.48 -25.79 25.24
C ARG A 29 15.95 -26.54 26.47
N GLU A 30 16.80 -26.73 27.46
CA GLU A 30 16.51 -27.53 28.65
C GLU A 30 15.78 -26.73 29.73
N ASN A 31 15.98 -25.41 29.79
CA ASN A 31 15.46 -24.59 30.89
C ASN A 31 14.23 -23.72 30.52
N LEU A 32 13.67 -23.83 29.31
CA LEU A 32 12.55 -22.98 28.84
C LEU A 32 11.35 -22.99 29.77
N GLN A 33 10.97 -24.16 30.30
CA GLN A 33 9.85 -24.27 31.26
C GLN A 33 10.15 -23.57 32.57
N GLN A 34 11.39 -23.67 33.06
CA GLN A 34 11.82 -23.01 34.30
C GLN A 34 11.85 -21.50 34.12
N LEU A 35 12.28 -21.01 32.94
CA LEU A 35 12.20 -19.61 32.56
C LEU A 35 10.77 -19.11 32.57
N GLY A 36 9.83 -19.83 31.97
CA GLY A 36 8.42 -19.47 31.96
C GLY A 36 7.83 -19.42 33.38
N GLN A 37 8.24 -20.32 34.26
CA GLN A 37 7.84 -20.30 35.68
C GLN A 37 8.45 -19.09 36.40
N ALA A 38 9.73 -18.82 36.23
CA ALA A 38 10.39 -17.67 36.87
C ALA A 38 9.75 -16.35 36.44
N LEU A 39 9.49 -16.14 35.13
CA LEU A 39 8.79 -14.96 34.59
C LEU A 39 7.37 -14.83 35.15
N SER A 40 6.65 -15.93 35.29
CA SER A 40 5.27 -15.91 35.75
C SER A 40 5.11 -15.71 37.26
N THR A 41 6.14 -15.97 38.03
CA THR A 41 6.11 -15.86 39.49
C THR A 41 6.31 -14.43 39.97
N TYR A 42 6.99 -13.59 39.17
CA TYR A 42 7.29 -12.22 39.53
C TYR A 42 6.80 -11.24 38.46
N THR A 43 5.68 -10.60 38.74
CA THR A 43 4.98 -9.71 37.80
C THR A 43 5.85 -8.62 37.13
N PRO A 44 6.79 -7.94 37.83
CA PRO A 44 7.66 -6.95 37.19
C PRO A 44 8.48 -7.56 36.04
N MET A 45 9.02 -8.78 36.21
CA MET A 45 9.78 -9.47 35.17
C MET A 45 8.90 -9.85 33.97
N LEU A 46 7.66 -10.28 34.23
CA LEU A 46 6.70 -10.57 33.15
C LEU A 46 6.35 -9.31 32.35
N ASN A 47 6.19 -8.16 33.02
CA ASN A 47 5.94 -6.87 32.36
C ASN A 47 7.12 -6.45 31.50
N GLU A 48 8.33 -6.52 32.03
CA GLU A 48 9.54 -6.19 31.31
C GLU A 48 9.74 -7.11 30.10
N PHE A 49 9.52 -8.42 30.27
CA PHE A 49 9.54 -9.39 29.19
C PHE A 49 8.51 -9.06 28.08
N THR A 50 7.25 -8.80 28.44
CA THR A 50 6.20 -8.50 27.47
C THR A 50 6.48 -7.22 26.71
N ASN A 51 6.98 -6.17 27.35
CA ASN A 51 7.38 -4.93 26.70
C ASN A 51 8.56 -5.11 25.75
N ALA A 52 9.61 -5.83 26.21
CA ALA A 52 10.76 -6.14 25.37
C ALA A 52 10.40 -7.06 24.20
N LEU A 53 9.49 -8.01 24.40
CA LEU A 53 8.97 -8.88 23.34
C LEU A 53 8.33 -8.06 22.22
N VAL A 54 7.50 -7.06 22.53
CA VAL A 54 6.87 -6.17 21.54
C VAL A 54 7.92 -5.38 20.76
N THR A 55 8.90 -4.80 21.43
CA THR A 55 9.95 -4.03 20.78
C THR A 55 10.78 -4.89 19.82
N LYS A 56 11.13 -6.11 20.25
CA LYS A 56 11.87 -7.06 19.39
C LYS A 56 11.04 -7.57 18.22
N ILE A 57 9.77 -7.83 18.44
CA ILE A 57 8.81 -8.19 17.39
C ILE A 57 8.72 -7.04 16.36
N GLY A 58 8.56 -5.79 16.82
CA GLY A 58 8.48 -4.62 15.95
C GLY A 58 9.68 -4.48 15.00
N LEU A 59 10.88 -4.83 15.46
CA LEU A 59 12.11 -4.81 14.65
C LEU A 59 12.21 -5.98 13.64
N GLN A 60 11.45 -7.07 13.84
CA GLN A 60 11.52 -8.29 13.02
C GLN A 60 10.44 -8.42 11.95
N ILE A 61 9.45 -7.54 11.94
CA ILE A 61 8.29 -7.56 11.06
C ILE A 61 8.66 -7.54 9.57
N PHE A 62 9.76 -6.93 9.20
CA PHE A 62 10.19 -6.79 7.81
C PHE A 62 10.50 -8.11 7.08
N ASN A 63 10.51 -9.26 7.78
CA ASN A 63 10.93 -10.55 7.21
C ASN A 63 9.85 -11.64 7.16
N GLN A 64 8.61 -11.40 7.60
CA GLN A 64 7.55 -12.41 7.58
C GLN A 64 6.46 -12.13 6.55
N LYS A 65 6.03 -13.20 5.84
CA LYS A 65 4.89 -13.12 4.92
C LYS A 65 3.60 -12.97 5.73
N MET A 66 3.09 -11.75 5.78
CA MET A 66 1.75 -11.41 6.27
C MET A 66 0.75 -11.35 5.12
N ALA A 67 -0.52 -11.13 5.42
CA ALA A 67 -1.48 -10.76 4.39
C ALA A 67 -0.93 -9.56 3.60
N VAL A 68 -0.63 -9.81 2.32
CA VAL A 68 0.08 -8.83 1.50
C VAL A 68 -0.93 -7.89 0.87
N ASN A 69 -0.80 -6.60 1.16
CA ASN A 69 -1.43 -5.57 0.33
C ASN A 69 -0.76 -5.59 -1.06
N LYS A 70 -1.51 -5.96 -2.10
CA LYS A 70 -0.98 -6.04 -3.48
C LYS A 70 -0.59 -4.66 -4.04
N LEU A 71 -1.13 -3.59 -3.48
CA LEU A 71 -0.83 -2.21 -3.84
C LEU A 71 0.28 -1.60 -2.97
N ALA A 72 0.86 -2.36 -2.03
CA ALA A 72 1.90 -1.87 -1.12
C ALA A 72 3.15 -1.31 -1.84
N SER A 73 3.43 -1.77 -3.07
CA SER A 73 4.54 -1.25 -3.89
C SER A 73 4.39 0.24 -4.25
N PHE A 74 3.20 0.80 -4.14
CA PHE A 74 2.94 2.23 -4.37
C PHE A 74 3.16 3.11 -3.15
N LYS A 75 3.42 2.53 -1.98
CA LYS A 75 3.81 3.32 -0.80
C LYS A 75 5.19 3.92 -0.99
N ARG A 76 5.32 5.21 -0.66
CA ARG A 76 6.55 5.97 -0.86
C ARG A 76 7.46 6.03 0.37
N GLY A 77 7.09 5.35 1.46
CA GLY A 77 7.88 5.27 2.69
C GLY A 77 7.36 6.18 3.80
N MET A 78 8.22 6.45 4.79
CA MET A 78 7.87 7.17 6.00
C MET A 78 8.34 8.63 5.92
N LEU A 79 7.46 9.55 6.31
CA LEU A 79 7.77 10.96 6.46
C LEU A 79 8.21 11.25 7.90
N SER A 80 9.44 11.73 8.05
CA SER A 80 9.92 12.20 9.35
C SER A 80 9.45 13.64 9.56
N ASN A 81 8.66 13.87 10.61
CA ASN A 81 8.24 15.19 11.08
C ASN A 81 7.36 16.02 10.13
N ALA A 82 6.69 15.42 9.16
CA ALA A 82 5.77 16.13 8.26
C ALA A 82 4.41 15.44 8.22
N ASN A 83 3.34 16.23 8.37
CA ASN A 83 1.96 15.76 8.25
C ASN A 83 1.32 16.14 6.92
N ASP A 84 1.95 17.03 6.17
CA ASP A 84 1.46 17.54 4.89
C ASP A 84 2.57 17.51 3.85
N ILE A 85 2.20 17.22 2.61
CA ILE A 85 3.08 17.26 1.44
C ILE A 85 2.52 18.28 0.46
N GLU A 86 3.37 19.14 -0.03
CA GLU A 86 3.08 20.05 -1.13
C GLU A 86 3.58 19.45 -2.44
N GLU A 87 2.68 19.25 -3.40
CA GLU A 87 3.01 18.87 -4.76
C GLU A 87 2.88 20.08 -5.66
N ILE A 88 3.96 20.49 -6.31
CA ILE A 88 4.03 21.69 -7.14
C ILE A 88 4.24 21.28 -8.59
N PHE A 89 3.41 21.81 -9.49
CA PHE A 89 3.60 21.75 -10.93
C PHE A 89 3.90 23.14 -11.48
N VAL A 90 4.99 23.25 -12.23
CA VAL A 90 5.39 24.49 -12.90
C VAL A 90 5.25 24.28 -14.41
N GLU A 91 4.42 25.10 -15.06
CA GLU A 91 4.24 25.03 -16.51
C GLU A 91 5.56 25.33 -17.24
N MET A 92 5.78 24.68 -18.38
CA MET A 92 6.97 24.88 -19.18
C MET A 92 7.06 26.31 -19.68
N ALA A 93 8.29 26.83 -19.72
CA ALA A 93 8.54 28.14 -20.28
C ALA A 93 8.14 28.20 -21.78
N LYS A 94 7.44 29.24 -22.14
CA LYS A 94 7.03 29.48 -23.53
C LYS A 94 8.13 30.27 -24.27
N SER A 95 8.39 29.92 -25.53
CA SER A 95 9.32 30.64 -26.36
C SER A 95 8.89 32.13 -26.48
N THR A 96 9.86 33.03 -26.47
CA THR A 96 9.63 34.47 -26.68
C THR A 96 9.44 34.84 -28.15
N GLY A 97 9.56 33.86 -29.05
CA GLY A 97 9.50 34.08 -30.50
C GLY A 97 10.86 34.02 -31.18
N VAL A 98 11.00 34.64 -32.32
CA VAL A 98 12.25 34.70 -33.10
C VAL A 98 13.30 35.51 -32.35
N PHE A 99 14.57 35.12 -32.50
CA PHE A 99 15.69 35.83 -31.87
C PHE A 99 15.73 37.30 -32.29
N ASP A 100 15.66 38.18 -31.30
CA ASP A 100 15.73 39.64 -31.50
C ASP A 100 17.14 40.15 -31.11
N LYS A 101 17.89 40.62 -32.11
CA LYS A 101 19.25 41.17 -31.89
C LYS A 101 19.25 42.48 -31.12
N GLU A 102 18.18 43.24 -31.19
CA GLU A 102 18.07 44.54 -30.55
C GLU A 102 17.60 44.47 -29.11
N GLY A 103 17.07 43.30 -28.69
CA GLY A 103 16.66 43.07 -27.32
C GLY A 103 15.47 43.94 -26.92
N SER A 104 14.58 44.27 -27.85
CA SER A 104 13.46 45.18 -27.63
C SER A 104 12.50 44.77 -26.50
N ASN A 105 12.53 43.54 -26.07
CA ASN A 105 11.63 43.02 -25.03
C ASN A 105 12.35 42.42 -23.80
N VAL A 106 13.56 42.91 -23.48
CA VAL A 106 14.39 42.43 -22.34
C VAL A 106 13.68 42.55 -20.99
N PHE A 107 12.85 43.59 -20.81
CA PHE A 107 12.14 43.87 -19.57
C PHE A 107 10.72 43.29 -19.53
N GLY A 108 10.32 42.53 -20.56
CA GLY A 108 9.00 41.88 -20.59
C GLY A 108 8.86 40.82 -19.48
N ARG A 109 7.94 41.03 -18.55
CA ARG A 109 7.65 40.10 -17.47
C ARG A 109 6.77 38.94 -17.97
N ARG A 110 7.23 37.71 -17.81
CA ARG A 110 6.46 36.52 -18.13
C ARG A 110 6.39 35.64 -16.85
N ALA A 111 5.19 35.54 -16.29
CA ALA A 111 4.95 34.66 -15.19
C ALA A 111 4.64 33.22 -15.71
N ASN A 112 5.28 32.24 -15.18
CA ASN A 112 4.88 30.84 -15.38
C ASN A 112 3.63 30.55 -14.52
N ASP A 113 2.75 29.74 -15.04
CA ASP A 113 1.63 29.22 -14.26
C ASP A 113 2.14 28.13 -13.29
N ILE A 114 1.82 28.28 -12.02
CA ILE A 114 2.22 27.35 -10.96
C ILE A 114 0.93 26.83 -10.34
N LYS A 115 0.78 25.49 -10.35
CA LYS A 115 -0.30 24.80 -9.66
C LYS A 115 0.25 24.05 -8.47
N THR A 116 -0.44 24.14 -7.35
CA THR A 116 -0.04 23.51 -6.08
C THR A 116 -1.17 22.66 -5.54
N LEU A 117 -0.84 21.46 -5.09
CA LEU A 117 -1.75 20.55 -4.39
C LEU A 117 -1.15 20.20 -3.03
N TYR A 118 -2.01 20.05 -2.03
CA TYR A 118 -1.62 19.65 -0.68
C TYR A 118 -2.20 18.28 -0.36
N HIS A 119 -1.33 17.36 0.03
CA HIS A 119 -1.69 16.02 0.50
C HIS A 119 -1.51 16.00 2.01
N ARG A 120 -2.63 15.83 2.74
CA ARG A 120 -2.65 15.91 4.20
C ARG A 120 -2.87 14.53 4.82
N GLN A 121 -2.37 14.38 6.04
CA GLN A 121 -2.65 13.22 6.85
C GLN A 121 -4.17 13.08 7.07
N ASN A 122 -4.74 11.99 6.59
CA ASN A 122 -6.19 11.73 6.61
C ASN A 122 -6.55 10.34 7.12
N TYR A 123 -5.56 9.54 7.49
CA TYR A 123 -5.76 8.19 8.02
C TYR A 123 -5.00 8.03 9.34
N GLN A 124 -5.72 7.69 10.42
CA GLN A 124 -5.18 7.48 11.75
C GLN A 124 -5.93 6.30 12.38
N ASN A 125 -5.31 5.12 12.36
CA ASN A 125 -5.92 3.92 12.93
C ASN A 125 -5.02 3.29 13.97
N THR A 126 -5.67 2.55 14.87
CA THR A 126 -5.03 1.74 15.90
C THR A 126 -5.57 0.31 15.80
N TYR A 127 -4.66 -0.66 15.74
CA TYR A 127 -5.00 -2.08 15.72
C TYR A 127 -4.59 -2.68 17.07
N GLU A 128 -5.54 -3.33 17.74
CA GLU A 128 -5.37 -3.86 19.09
C GLU A 128 -5.47 -5.38 19.10
N ILE A 129 -4.62 -6.02 19.91
CA ILE A 129 -4.73 -7.42 20.29
C ILE A 129 -4.47 -7.58 21.78
N THR A 130 -5.28 -8.42 22.44
CA THR A 130 -5.13 -8.77 23.84
C THR A 130 -4.50 -10.16 24.01
N VAL A 131 -3.48 -10.25 24.85
CA VAL A 131 -2.80 -11.51 25.18
C VAL A 131 -2.88 -11.74 26.69
N SER A 132 -3.46 -12.86 27.11
CA SER A 132 -3.54 -13.20 28.54
C SER A 132 -2.23 -13.77 29.07
N ASP A 133 -1.96 -13.57 30.37
CA ASP A 133 -0.80 -14.14 31.06
C ASP A 133 -0.76 -15.68 30.93
N ALA A 134 -1.93 -16.31 30.84
CA ALA A 134 -2.03 -17.76 30.60
C ALA A 134 -1.50 -18.19 29.24
N GLN A 135 -1.77 -17.38 28.19
CA GLN A 135 -1.23 -17.64 26.84
C GLN A 135 0.29 -17.49 26.81
N VAL A 136 0.83 -16.46 27.50
CA VAL A 136 2.28 -16.31 27.65
C VAL A 136 2.90 -17.50 28.36
N LYS A 137 2.34 -17.94 29.51
CA LYS A 137 2.81 -19.12 30.22
C LYS A 137 2.79 -20.40 29.38
N ASN A 138 1.72 -20.60 28.62
CA ASN A 138 1.59 -21.76 27.74
C ASN A 138 2.61 -21.73 26.60
N ALA A 139 2.98 -20.54 26.12
CA ALA A 139 3.99 -20.37 25.07
C ALA A 139 5.38 -20.90 25.51
N PHE A 140 5.71 -20.83 26.81
CA PHE A 140 6.97 -21.37 27.35
C PHE A 140 6.98 -22.91 27.54
N GLN A 141 5.86 -23.61 27.26
CA GLN A 141 5.81 -25.06 27.35
C GLN A 141 6.52 -25.76 26.19
N SER A 142 6.77 -25.09 25.09
CA SER A 142 7.45 -25.68 23.94
C SER A 142 8.47 -24.69 23.35
N GLU A 143 9.52 -25.22 22.72
CA GLU A 143 10.58 -24.44 22.08
C GLU A 143 10.05 -23.49 21.00
N SER A 144 8.97 -23.87 20.30
CA SER A 144 8.34 -23.03 19.25
C SER A 144 7.19 -22.15 19.76
N GLY A 145 6.78 -22.31 21.01
CA GLY A 145 5.57 -21.68 21.55
C GLY A 145 5.67 -20.16 21.63
N VAL A 146 6.78 -19.65 22.15
CA VAL A 146 7.02 -18.19 22.24
C VAL A 146 7.09 -17.55 20.87
N GLN A 147 7.77 -18.20 19.91
CA GLN A 147 7.83 -17.75 18.53
C GLN A 147 6.45 -17.76 17.87
N SER A 148 5.65 -18.81 18.13
CA SER A 148 4.29 -18.91 17.59
C SER A 148 3.37 -17.83 18.16
N LEU A 149 3.46 -17.55 19.46
CA LEU A 149 2.70 -16.45 20.09
C LEU A 149 3.09 -15.09 19.50
N ALA A 150 4.39 -14.83 19.42
CA ALA A 150 4.90 -13.60 18.83
C ALA A 150 4.41 -13.42 17.38
N THR A 151 4.51 -14.48 16.58
CA THR A 151 4.02 -14.48 15.19
C THR A 151 2.50 -14.25 15.10
N ALA A 152 1.73 -14.84 16.02
CA ALA A 152 0.27 -14.65 16.04
C ALA A 152 -0.12 -13.19 16.36
N ILE A 153 0.55 -12.56 17.32
CA ILE A 153 0.35 -11.14 17.66
C ILE A 153 0.61 -10.25 16.43
N ILE A 154 1.77 -10.43 15.81
CA ILE A 154 2.16 -9.68 14.62
C ILE A 154 1.15 -9.88 13.48
N ASN A 155 0.91 -11.15 13.12
CA ASN A 155 0.02 -11.46 11.99
C ASN A 155 -1.39 -10.91 12.20
N SER A 156 -1.89 -10.89 13.42
CA SER A 156 -3.21 -10.33 13.73
C SER A 156 -3.26 -8.83 13.47
N MET A 157 -2.34 -8.06 14.06
CA MET A 157 -2.33 -6.59 13.94
C MET A 157 -2.02 -6.13 12.51
N TYR A 158 -0.98 -6.69 11.90
CA TYR A 158 -0.53 -6.25 10.56
C TYR A 158 -1.39 -6.77 9.43
N SER A 159 -2.01 -7.95 9.57
CA SER A 159 -2.96 -8.42 8.56
C SER A 159 -4.18 -7.52 8.51
N GLY A 160 -4.70 -7.07 9.64
CA GLY A 160 -5.76 -6.08 9.70
C GLY A 160 -5.36 -4.76 9.03
N CYS A 161 -4.19 -4.23 9.40
CA CYS A 161 -3.64 -3.00 8.82
C CYS A 161 -3.49 -3.10 7.29
N ASN A 162 -2.84 -4.15 6.79
CA ASN A 162 -2.60 -4.34 5.36
C ASN A 162 -3.89 -4.51 4.56
N TYR A 163 -4.91 -5.16 5.15
CA TYR A 163 -6.21 -5.31 4.52
C TYR A 163 -6.96 -3.99 4.41
N ASP A 164 -7.02 -3.21 5.50
CA ASP A 164 -7.68 -1.90 5.50
C ASP A 164 -6.97 -0.92 4.58
N GLU A 165 -5.64 -0.94 4.55
CA GLU A 165 -4.84 -0.14 3.62
C GLU A 165 -5.16 -0.48 2.16
N TYR A 166 -5.27 -1.77 1.84
CA TYR A 166 -5.66 -2.22 0.50
C TYR A 166 -7.06 -1.72 0.11
N LEU A 167 -8.04 -1.82 1.02
CA LEU A 167 -9.40 -1.31 0.79
C LEU A 167 -9.42 0.21 0.58
N ASN A 168 -8.64 0.95 1.37
CA ASN A 168 -8.53 2.40 1.24
C ASN A 168 -7.89 2.79 -0.10
N MET A 169 -6.84 2.10 -0.53
CA MET A 169 -6.22 2.34 -1.84
C MET A 169 -7.20 2.09 -2.99
N LYS A 170 -8.03 1.03 -2.92
CA LYS A 170 -9.09 0.80 -3.91
C LYS A 170 -10.15 1.90 -3.87
N SER A 171 -10.54 2.34 -2.68
CA SER A 171 -11.50 3.45 -2.53
C SER A 171 -10.97 4.76 -3.13
N LEU A 172 -9.67 5.04 -2.97
CA LEU A 172 -9.04 6.18 -3.63
C LEU A 172 -9.10 6.08 -5.16
N LEU A 173 -8.80 4.91 -5.73
CA LEU A 173 -8.93 4.70 -7.18
C LEU A 173 -10.37 4.95 -7.65
N ALA A 174 -11.36 4.46 -6.91
CA ALA A 174 -12.77 4.66 -7.22
C ALA A 174 -13.19 6.14 -7.08
N SER A 175 -12.63 6.89 -6.11
CA SER A 175 -12.93 8.31 -5.93
C SER A 175 -12.46 9.20 -7.09
N TYR A 176 -11.52 8.72 -7.90
CA TYR A 176 -10.97 9.41 -9.07
C TYR A 176 -11.74 9.08 -10.36
N GLN A 177 -12.86 8.35 -10.29
CA GLN A 177 -13.57 7.78 -11.45
C GLN A 177 -13.94 8.78 -12.55
N ASP A 178 -14.26 10.03 -12.18
CA ASP A 178 -14.67 11.08 -13.11
C ASP A 178 -13.50 11.81 -13.77
N ASP A 179 -12.31 11.65 -13.22
CA ASP A 179 -11.08 12.32 -13.66
C ASP A 179 -10.20 11.42 -14.57
N TYR A 180 -10.51 10.12 -14.69
CA TYR A 180 -9.79 9.24 -15.61
C TYR A 180 -10.09 9.57 -17.07
N LYS A 181 -9.06 9.57 -17.92
CA LYS A 181 -9.30 9.45 -19.37
C LYS A 181 -9.79 8.03 -19.66
N VAL A 182 -10.99 7.91 -20.22
CA VAL A 182 -11.59 6.61 -20.53
C VAL A 182 -11.25 6.16 -21.95
N TYR A 183 -10.78 4.91 -22.05
CA TYR A 183 -10.65 4.17 -23.30
C TYR A 183 -11.67 3.03 -23.29
N GLU A 184 -12.57 3.01 -24.26
CA GLU A 184 -13.54 1.93 -24.41
C GLU A 184 -12.89 0.66 -24.93
N VAL A 185 -13.21 -0.46 -24.33
CA VAL A 185 -12.72 -1.80 -24.67
C VAL A 185 -13.89 -2.78 -24.77
N PRO A 186 -13.83 -3.76 -25.69
CA PRO A 186 -14.90 -4.73 -25.81
C PRO A 186 -15.00 -5.64 -24.57
N HIS A 187 -16.15 -6.24 -24.36
CA HIS A 187 -16.29 -7.32 -23.39
C HIS A 187 -15.36 -8.47 -23.73
N MET A 188 -14.53 -8.89 -22.77
CA MET A 188 -13.56 -9.96 -22.97
C MET A 188 -14.22 -11.34 -22.85
N THR A 189 -14.53 -11.94 -23.98
CA THR A 189 -15.17 -13.26 -24.06
C THR A 189 -14.26 -14.30 -24.70
N ASP A 190 -13.33 -13.87 -25.53
CA ASP A 190 -12.48 -14.72 -26.33
C ASP A 190 -11.08 -14.12 -26.57
N GLU A 191 -10.21 -14.83 -27.28
CA GLU A 191 -8.85 -14.42 -27.58
C GLU A 191 -8.79 -13.18 -28.50
N GLU A 192 -9.78 -12.99 -29.38
CA GLU A 192 -9.80 -11.85 -30.29
C GLU A 192 -10.09 -10.54 -29.56
N THR A 193 -11.06 -10.56 -28.64
CA THR A 193 -11.37 -9.44 -27.76
C THR A 193 -10.21 -9.14 -26.82
N ALA A 194 -9.51 -10.15 -26.31
CA ALA A 194 -8.29 -9.98 -25.52
C ALA A 194 -7.16 -9.29 -26.33
N LYS A 195 -6.96 -9.68 -27.59
CA LYS A 195 -5.99 -9.01 -28.48
C LYS A 195 -6.37 -7.55 -28.76
N THR A 196 -7.66 -7.27 -28.89
CA THR A 196 -8.16 -5.90 -29.09
C THR A 196 -7.92 -5.05 -27.84
N PHE A 197 -8.19 -5.59 -26.66
CA PHE A 197 -7.86 -4.94 -25.39
C PHE A 197 -6.37 -4.58 -25.30
N LEU A 198 -5.49 -5.54 -25.58
CA LEU A 198 -4.04 -5.32 -25.54
C LEU A 198 -3.55 -4.26 -26.55
N LYS A 199 -4.14 -4.23 -27.75
CA LYS A 199 -3.87 -3.18 -28.75
C LYS A 199 -4.27 -1.79 -28.20
N THR A 200 -5.42 -1.71 -27.52
CA THR A 200 -5.91 -0.45 -26.92
C THR A 200 -4.99 -0.02 -25.76
N VAL A 201 -4.58 -0.95 -24.90
CA VAL A 201 -3.60 -0.65 -23.83
C VAL A 201 -2.28 -0.16 -24.42
N ARG A 202 -1.76 -0.81 -25.47
CA ARG A 202 -0.53 -0.39 -26.14
C ARG A 202 -0.65 1.00 -26.76
N LYS A 203 -1.79 1.29 -27.39
CA LYS A 203 -2.08 2.63 -27.90
C LYS A 203 -2.05 3.65 -26.76
N ALA A 204 -2.77 3.40 -25.68
CA ALA A 204 -2.81 4.28 -24.51
C ALA A 204 -1.42 4.51 -23.91
N THR A 205 -0.59 3.47 -23.80
CA THR A 205 0.80 3.59 -23.32
C THR A 205 1.63 4.50 -24.23
N LEU A 206 1.46 4.39 -25.55
CA LEU A 206 2.14 5.27 -26.52
C LEU A 206 1.60 6.70 -26.42
N ASP A 207 0.29 6.88 -26.29
CA ASP A 207 -0.32 8.22 -26.13
C ASP A 207 0.24 8.93 -24.89
N LEU A 208 0.47 8.20 -23.78
CA LEU A 208 1.07 8.74 -22.55
C LEU A 208 2.56 9.11 -22.69
N SER A 209 3.28 8.57 -23.65
CA SER A 209 4.70 8.91 -23.90
C SER A 209 4.88 10.28 -24.53
N PHE A 210 3.81 10.86 -25.06
CA PHE A 210 3.80 12.22 -25.63
C PHE A 210 3.19 13.22 -24.67
N MET A 211 3.72 14.44 -24.67
CA MET A 211 3.19 15.51 -23.84
C MET A 211 1.75 15.86 -24.20
N SER A 212 0.85 15.70 -23.24
CA SER A 212 -0.59 15.96 -23.38
C SER A 212 -1.16 16.56 -22.10
N THR A 213 -2.29 17.23 -22.22
CA THR A 213 -3.10 17.73 -21.10
C THR A 213 -4.33 16.87 -20.82
N GLU A 214 -4.54 15.80 -21.61
CA GLU A 214 -5.80 15.05 -21.60
C GLU A 214 -5.85 13.88 -20.62
N HIS A 215 -4.71 13.51 -20.02
CA HIS A 215 -4.58 12.25 -19.27
C HIS A 215 -4.44 12.47 -17.76
N ASN A 216 -4.57 13.71 -17.29
CA ASN A 216 -4.52 14.05 -15.86
C ASN A 216 -5.67 15.00 -15.50
N ALA A 217 -6.10 14.98 -14.22
CA ALA A 217 -7.26 15.73 -13.77
C ALA A 217 -7.11 17.24 -13.82
N GLU A 218 -5.88 17.77 -13.66
CA GLU A 218 -5.61 19.20 -13.64
C GLU A 218 -5.36 19.80 -15.04
N GLY A 219 -5.40 18.98 -16.08
CA GLY A 219 -5.14 19.43 -17.45
C GLY A 219 -3.76 20.04 -17.64
N VAL A 220 -2.76 19.57 -16.90
CA VAL A 220 -1.38 20.03 -17.01
C VAL A 220 -0.65 19.26 -18.11
N LYS A 221 0.29 19.93 -18.77
CA LYS A 221 1.05 19.33 -19.86
C LYS A 221 2.15 18.44 -19.33
N THR A 222 1.91 17.12 -19.35
CA THR A 222 2.82 16.11 -18.84
C THR A 222 2.90 14.89 -19.74
N TYR A 223 3.87 14.02 -19.49
CA TYR A 223 4.04 12.73 -20.14
C TYR A 223 4.47 11.69 -19.08
N SER A 224 4.36 10.41 -19.41
CA SER A 224 4.87 9.31 -18.58
C SER A 224 5.69 8.36 -19.42
N GLU A 225 6.88 8.01 -18.95
CA GLU A 225 7.70 6.99 -19.60
C GLU A 225 7.09 5.60 -19.37
N MET A 226 7.32 4.67 -20.29
CA MET A 226 6.78 3.31 -20.20
C MET A 226 7.24 2.58 -18.93
N SER A 227 8.47 2.85 -18.47
CA SER A 227 9.05 2.31 -17.23
C SER A 227 8.33 2.75 -15.96
N ASP A 228 7.65 3.90 -16.03
CA ASP A 228 6.95 4.50 -14.89
C ASP A 228 5.47 4.14 -14.85
N LEU A 229 4.98 3.45 -15.86
CA LEU A 229 3.58 3.04 -15.93
C LEU A 229 3.36 1.68 -15.25
N VAL A 230 2.22 1.57 -14.58
CA VAL A 230 1.71 0.31 -14.02
C VAL A 230 0.29 0.08 -14.48
N LEU A 231 0.02 -1.14 -14.91
CA LEU A 231 -1.30 -1.59 -15.30
C LEU A 231 -1.94 -2.38 -14.15
N LEU A 232 -2.99 -1.82 -13.57
CA LEU A 232 -3.84 -2.50 -12.59
C LEU A 232 -4.92 -3.25 -13.38
N ILE A 233 -5.00 -4.58 -13.22
CA ILE A 233 -5.93 -5.43 -13.99
C ILE A 233 -6.91 -6.11 -13.05
N HIS A 234 -8.18 -6.11 -13.43
CA HIS A 234 -9.21 -6.87 -12.73
C HIS A 234 -8.93 -8.38 -12.81
N LYS A 235 -9.09 -9.09 -11.67
CA LYS A 235 -8.76 -10.53 -11.57
C LYS A 235 -9.45 -11.41 -12.62
N ASP A 236 -10.71 -11.07 -12.97
CA ASP A 236 -11.53 -11.92 -13.86
C ASP A 236 -11.06 -11.89 -15.33
N ILE A 237 -10.28 -10.85 -15.69
CA ILE A 237 -9.76 -10.74 -17.07
C ILE A 237 -8.37 -11.37 -17.18
N MET A 238 -7.63 -11.45 -16.10
CA MET A 238 -6.24 -11.96 -16.12
C MET A 238 -6.11 -13.35 -16.74
N PRO A 239 -7.05 -14.33 -16.56
CA PRO A 239 -6.95 -15.64 -17.18
C PRO A 239 -7.04 -15.63 -18.71
N THR A 240 -7.70 -14.63 -19.32
CA THR A 240 -7.85 -14.50 -20.77
C THR A 240 -6.64 -13.86 -21.44
N LEU A 241 -5.73 -13.28 -20.64
CA LEU A 241 -4.54 -12.58 -21.13
C LEU A 241 -3.32 -13.50 -21.09
N SER A 242 -2.66 -13.67 -22.23
CA SER A 242 -1.39 -14.41 -22.29
C SER A 242 -0.26 -13.60 -21.65
N VAL A 243 0.50 -14.24 -20.77
CA VAL A 243 1.66 -13.63 -20.09
C VAL A 243 2.72 -13.15 -21.10
N ASP A 244 2.93 -13.92 -22.19
CA ASP A 244 3.91 -13.57 -23.22
C ASP A 244 3.51 -12.30 -23.98
N VAL A 245 2.23 -12.12 -24.24
CA VAL A 245 1.71 -10.92 -24.92
C VAL A 245 1.76 -9.70 -23.98
N LEU A 246 1.46 -9.89 -22.71
CA LEU A 246 1.60 -8.83 -21.69
C LEU A 246 3.06 -8.38 -21.52
N ALA A 247 4.00 -9.32 -21.48
CA ALA A 247 5.44 -9.01 -21.40
C ALA A 247 5.91 -8.19 -22.61
N SER A 248 5.46 -8.57 -23.82
CA SER A 248 5.78 -7.83 -25.06
C SER A 248 5.18 -6.42 -25.10
N LEU A 249 4.07 -6.19 -24.41
CA LEU A 249 3.40 -4.89 -24.33
C LEU A 249 4.30 -3.84 -23.66
N PHE A 250 4.94 -4.21 -22.56
CA PHE A 250 5.81 -3.31 -21.78
C PHE A 250 7.28 -3.39 -22.20
N ASN A 251 7.61 -4.20 -23.22
CA ASN A 251 8.98 -4.44 -23.67
C ASN A 251 9.93 -4.84 -22.53
N VAL A 252 9.43 -5.63 -21.58
CA VAL A 252 10.14 -6.07 -20.38
C VAL A 252 10.24 -7.60 -20.36
N SER A 253 11.18 -8.12 -19.56
CA SER A 253 11.25 -9.56 -19.29
C SER A 253 10.06 -10.04 -18.46
N LYS A 254 9.79 -11.36 -18.47
CA LYS A 254 8.71 -11.93 -17.65
C LYS A 254 8.86 -11.63 -16.15
N ALA A 255 10.10 -11.50 -15.66
CA ALA A 255 10.39 -11.18 -14.27
C ALA A 255 10.08 -9.71 -13.92
N GLU A 256 10.29 -8.78 -14.86
CA GLU A 256 9.97 -7.37 -14.69
C GLU A 256 8.46 -7.09 -14.87
N LEU A 257 7.74 -7.98 -15.54
CA LEU A 257 6.31 -7.88 -15.74
C LEU A 257 5.53 -7.86 -14.42
N GLU A 258 5.98 -8.59 -13.41
CA GLU A 258 5.37 -8.59 -12.07
C GLU A 258 5.38 -7.22 -11.40
N THR A 259 6.29 -6.32 -11.79
CA THR A 259 6.35 -4.95 -11.29
C THR A 259 5.53 -3.97 -12.12
N ALA A 260 5.28 -4.29 -13.39
CA ALA A 260 4.51 -3.47 -14.32
C ALA A 260 3.01 -3.80 -14.31
N ILE A 261 2.61 -4.95 -13.76
CA ILE A 261 1.22 -5.40 -13.72
C ILE A 261 0.86 -5.80 -12.28
N VAL A 262 -0.24 -5.24 -11.78
CA VAL A 262 -0.82 -5.61 -10.49
C VAL A 262 -2.25 -6.08 -10.69
N VAL A 263 -2.54 -7.30 -10.21
CA VAL A 263 -3.88 -7.87 -10.28
C VAL A 263 -4.66 -7.45 -9.04
N VAL A 264 -5.82 -6.82 -9.24
CA VAL A 264 -6.76 -6.43 -8.19
C VAL A 264 -8.04 -7.25 -8.28
N ASP A 265 -8.73 -7.39 -7.14
CA ASP A 265 -9.98 -8.16 -7.06
C ASP A 265 -11.17 -7.41 -7.69
N ASP A 266 -11.23 -6.08 -7.50
CA ASP A 266 -12.23 -5.17 -8.06
C ASP A 266 -11.73 -3.71 -8.01
N PHE A 267 -12.45 -2.82 -8.65
CA PHE A 267 -12.20 -1.36 -8.63
C PHE A 267 -13.29 -0.59 -7.86
N GLY A 268 -13.91 -1.21 -6.85
CA GLY A 268 -14.94 -0.58 -6.03
C GLY A 268 -16.19 -0.21 -6.83
N SER A 269 -16.58 1.06 -6.83
CA SER A 269 -17.76 1.55 -7.55
C SER A 269 -17.64 1.57 -9.08
N MET A 270 -16.45 1.30 -9.63
CA MET A 270 -16.20 1.29 -11.07
C MET A 270 -16.41 -0.11 -11.68
N GLU A 271 -17.65 -0.61 -11.65
CA GLU A 271 -17.98 -1.99 -12.05
C GLU A 271 -17.63 -2.33 -13.51
N ASP A 272 -17.70 -1.35 -14.42
CA ASP A 272 -17.42 -1.55 -15.85
C ASP A 272 -15.92 -1.42 -16.19
N THR A 273 -15.03 -1.31 -15.18
CA THR A 273 -13.61 -1.09 -15.38
C THR A 273 -12.85 -2.40 -15.40
N TYR A 274 -12.16 -2.67 -16.51
CA TYR A 274 -11.33 -3.86 -16.68
C TYR A 274 -9.88 -3.64 -16.23
N ALA A 275 -9.35 -2.44 -16.45
CA ALA A 275 -8.00 -2.11 -16.04
C ALA A 275 -7.83 -0.59 -15.85
N LEU A 276 -6.80 -0.22 -15.08
CA LEU A 276 -6.33 1.15 -14.95
C LEU A 276 -4.85 1.19 -15.32
N LEU A 277 -4.46 2.12 -16.17
CA LEU A 277 -3.06 2.40 -16.49
C LEU A 277 -2.69 3.72 -15.81
N VAL A 278 -1.80 3.63 -14.83
CA VAL A 278 -1.42 4.76 -13.98
C VAL A 278 0.10 4.90 -13.90
N ASP A 279 0.57 6.12 -13.69
CA ASP A 279 1.96 6.38 -13.34
C ASP A 279 2.25 5.85 -11.92
N LYS A 280 3.43 5.25 -11.68
CA LYS A 280 3.87 4.79 -10.35
C LYS A 280 3.78 5.89 -9.30
N SER A 281 4.01 7.12 -9.73
CA SER A 281 3.95 8.30 -8.88
C SER A 281 2.54 8.89 -8.71
N PHE A 282 1.51 8.23 -9.27
CA PHE A 282 0.11 8.63 -9.10
C PHE A 282 -0.35 8.50 -7.65
N PHE A 283 0.08 7.44 -6.95
CA PHE A 283 -0.23 7.26 -5.54
C PHE A 283 0.65 8.13 -4.65
N MET A 284 0.03 8.97 -3.84
CA MET A 284 0.65 9.79 -2.80
C MET A 284 0.35 9.17 -1.44
N MET A 285 1.00 8.01 -1.19
CA MET A 285 0.82 7.20 0.01
C MET A 285 2.09 7.26 0.87
N TYR A 286 1.97 7.77 2.09
CA TYR A 286 3.09 7.92 3.02
C TYR A 286 2.68 7.53 4.43
N ASP A 287 3.58 6.85 5.14
CA ASP A 287 3.45 6.67 6.58
C ASP A 287 3.94 7.93 7.30
N THR A 288 3.18 8.43 8.28
CA THR A 288 3.56 9.56 9.14
C THR A 288 3.84 9.11 10.57
N LEU A 289 3.20 8.03 11.02
CA LEU A 289 3.50 7.34 12.27
C LEU A 289 3.34 5.84 12.09
N HIS A 290 4.29 5.10 12.63
CA HIS A 290 4.25 3.66 12.76
C HIS A 290 4.85 3.29 14.12
N GLN A 291 4.01 3.01 15.10
CA GLN A 291 4.42 2.78 16.48
C GLN A 291 3.66 1.62 17.10
N VAL A 292 4.38 0.78 17.82
CA VAL A 292 3.78 -0.29 18.60
C VAL A 292 3.95 0.01 20.08
N GLU A 293 2.85 -0.07 20.83
CA GLU A 293 2.84 0.11 22.27
C GLU A 293 2.14 -1.04 22.97
N SER A 294 2.36 -1.18 24.27
CA SER A 294 1.66 -2.16 25.09
C SER A 294 1.34 -1.63 26.45
N ILE A 295 0.23 -2.11 27.01
CA ILE A 295 -0.17 -1.84 28.38
C ILE A 295 -0.70 -3.11 29.04
N ARG A 296 -0.19 -3.43 30.26
CA ARG A 296 -0.69 -4.53 31.05
C ARG A 296 -1.84 -4.11 31.95
N ASN A 297 -2.91 -4.91 31.96
CA ASN A 297 -4.00 -4.79 32.92
C ASN A 297 -3.76 -5.78 34.07
N PRO A 298 -3.39 -5.31 35.28
CA PRO A 298 -3.09 -6.19 36.42
C PRO A 298 -4.35 -6.83 37.01
N GLN A 299 -5.53 -6.22 36.85
CA GLN A 299 -6.78 -6.77 37.34
C GLN A 299 -7.30 -7.91 36.46
N GLY A 300 -7.14 -7.79 35.13
CA GLY A 300 -7.59 -8.79 34.18
C GLY A 300 -6.53 -9.84 33.82
N LEU A 301 -5.26 -9.68 34.27
CA LEU A 301 -4.12 -10.54 33.97
C LEU A 301 -3.91 -10.73 32.46
N TYR A 302 -3.89 -9.62 31.73
CA TYR A 302 -3.63 -9.58 30.29
C TYR A 302 -2.84 -8.35 29.88
N THR A 303 -2.24 -8.40 28.72
CA THR A 303 -1.55 -7.27 28.07
C THR A 303 -2.23 -6.93 26.76
N ASN A 304 -2.56 -5.66 26.56
CA ASN A 304 -3.03 -5.14 25.28
C ASN A 304 -1.83 -4.60 24.50
N TYR A 305 -1.76 -4.96 23.24
CA TYR A 305 -0.80 -4.45 22.27
C TYR A 305 -1.52 -3.59 21.27
N PHE A 306 -0.96 -2.42 20.96
CA PHE A 306 -1.52 -1.41 20.06
C PHE A 306 -0.53 -1.15 18.94
N LEU A 307 -0.98 -1.26 17.71
CA LEU A 307 -0.25 -0.81 16.52
C LEU A 307 -0.90 0.48 16.03
N HIS A 308 -0.23 1.60 16.18
CA HIS A 308 -0.66 2.90 15.68
C HIS A 308 -0.10 3.13 14.28
N ILE A 309 -0.99 3.35 13.32
CA ILE A 309 -0.65 3.62 11.92
C ILE A 309 -1.31 4.93 11.51
N TRP A 310 -0.50 5.94 11.20
CA TRP A 310 -0.97 7.18 10.63
C TRP A 310 -0.39 7.36 9.24
N GLN A 311 -1.22 7.78 8.29
CA GLN A 311 -0.85 7.81 6.89
C GLN A 311 -1.48 8.99 6.15
N ILE A 312 -0.83 9.37 5.06
CA ILE A 312 -1.41 10.19 3.99
C ILE A 312 -1.93 9.22 2.93
N HIS A 313 -3.22 9.26 2.65
CA HIS A 313 -3.88 8.51 1.59
C HIS A 313 -4.40 9.50 0.54
N SER A 314 -3.69 9.65 -0.58
CA SER A 314 -4.05 10.60 -1.62
C SER A 314 -3.59 10.12 -3.00
N LEU A 315 -4.12 10.75 -4.05
CA LEU A 315 -3.72 10.57 -5.44
C LEU A 315 -3.24 11.92 -6.00
N SER A 316 -2.22 11.88 -6.84
CA SER A 316 -1.75 13.07 -7.55
C SER A 316 -2.70 13.38 -8.71
N ARG A 317 -3.19 14.62 -8.80
CA ARG A 317 -4.02 15.09 -9.90
C ARG A 317 -3.20 15.58 -11.11
N PHE A 318 -1.86 15.70 -10.94
CA PHE A 318 -0.94 16.08 -12.01
C PHE A 318 -0.40 14.88 -12.80
N LYS A 319 -0.57 13.65 -12.26
CA LYS A 319 -0.07 12.44 -12.89
C LYS A 319 -1.10 11.82 -13.82
N ASN A 320 -0.58 11.16 -14.86
CA ASN A 320 -1.42 10.54 -15.87
C ASN A 320 -2.10 9.28 -15.34
N ALA A 321 -3.40 9.16 -15.66
CA ALA A 321 -4.22 8.01 -15.29
C ALA A 321 -5.29 7.75 -16.34
N ILE A 322 -5.39 6.50 -16.81
CA ILE A 322 -6.33 6.05 -17.85
C ILE A 322 -7.15 4.88 -17.30
N ALA A 323 -8.46 4.89 -17.58
CA ALA A 323 -9.34 3.78 -17.30
C ALA A 323 -9.78 3.07 -18.59
N PHE A 324 -9.71 1.75 -18.61
CA PHE A 324 -10.25 0.91 -19.67
C PHE A 324 -11.60 0.37 -19.22
N LYS A 325 -12.68 0.88 -19.86
CA LYS A 325 -14.06 0.54 -19.48
C LYS A 325 -14.77 -0.16 -20.62
N THR A 326 -15.66 -1.07 -20.28
CA THR A 326 -16.60 -1.63 -21.25
C THR A 326 -17.70 -0.64 -21.54
N PRO A 327 -18.27 -0.61 -22.77
CA PRO A 327 -19.45 0.18 -23.04
C PRO A 327 -20.57 -0.23 -22.07
N GLN A 328 -21.14 0.74 -21.35
CA GLN A 328 -22.34 0.47 -20.56
C GLN A 328 -23.41 -0.11 -21.50
N ALA A 329 -23.94 -1.27 -21.14
CA ALA A 329 -25.13 -1.77 -21.81
C ALA A 329 -26.22 -0.69 -21.66
N LEU A 330 -26.64 -0.10 -22.78
CA LEU A 330 -27.75 0.86 -22.80
C LEU A 330 -28.87 0.28 -21.93
N ALA A 331 -29.14 0.94 -20.82
CA ALA A 331 -30.23 0.59 -19.94
C ALA A 331 -31.50 0.53 -20.82
N THR A 332 -31.96 -0.66 -21.14
CA THR A 332 -33.20 -0.88 -21.84
C THR A 332 -34.28 -0.21 -20.98
N SER A 333 -34.71 0.98 -21.39
CA SER A 333 -35.84 1.67 -20.82
C SER A 333 -37.03 0.69 -20.86
N LYS A 334 -37.35 0.09 -19.72
CA LYS A 334 -38.64 -0.58 -19.57
C LYS A 334 -39.70 0.51 -19.75
N ALA A 335 -40.16 0.62 -20.96
CA ALA A 335 -41.37 1.35 -21.29
C ALA A 335 -42.50 0.72 -20.46
N THR A 336 -42.84 1.37 -19.37
CA THR A 336 -44.07 1.10 -18.63
C THR A 336 -45.24 1.43 -19.57
N SER A 337 -45.73 0.43 -20.26
CA SER A 337 -47.04 0.52 -20.92
C SER A 337 -48.10 0.72 -19.82
N LYS A 338 -48.53 1.97 -19.64
CA LYS A 338 -49.77 2.27 -18.95
C LYS A 338 -50.92 1.71 -19.80
N VAL A 339 -51.40 0.53 -19.44
CA VAL A 339 -52.72 0.08 -19.86
C VAL A 339 -53.74 0.91 -19.09
N LYS A 340 -54.43 1.77 -19.81
CA LYS A 340 -55.69 2.36 -19.37
C LYS A 340 -56.75 1.25 -19.26
N LYS A 341 -57.37 1.15 -18.13
CA LYS A 341 -58.81 0.83 -18.00
C LYS A 341 -59.36 1.57 -16.79
#